data_0847cee155b5bee20f9832bdfc8aa9f5
#
_entry.id   0847cee155b5bee20f9832bdfc8aa9f5
#
_cell.length_a   1.000
_cell.length_b   1.000
_cell.length_c   1.000
_cell.angle_alpha   90.00
_cell.angle_beta   90.00
_cell.angle_gamma   90.00
#
_symmetry.space_group_name_H-M   'P 1'
#
loop_
_entity.id
_entity.type
_entity.pdbx_description
1 polymer ?
#
loop_
_entity_poly.entity_id
_entity_poly.type
_entity_poly.pdbx_seq_one_letter_code
_entity_poly.pdbx_strand_id
1 'polypeptide(L)'
;ADLALGVTDIPLVIQDRSFNFEGKLEYKLSRDQMVAGFLGEEILVNLTVRPYFDAARRIYRFRILNGSNARSYRLAFAQGARLLDYYLIGTDGGLLEQPQQVRETFIGAAQRLDVLLDLREASGNEPVFLKSLAFDPMHNESVDEKSGKPAAGAMQGGGDLLELGSLHFK
;
A
#
# COMPACT_ATOMS: atom_id res chain seq x y z
N ALA A 1 -24.96 9.24 -2.20
CA ALA A 1 -25.17 7.94 -1.56
C ALA A 1 -24.38 7.94 -0.25
N ASP A 2 -25.04 7.61 0.85
CA ASP A 2 -24.38 7.52 2.15
C ASP A 2 -23.42 6.33 2.14
N LEU A 3 -22.13 6.61 2.36
CA LEU A 3 -21.10 5.58 2.48
C LEU A 3 -21.12 5.08 3.93
N ALA A 4 -21.73 3.93 4.16
CA ALA A 4 -21.85 3.34 5.49
C ALA A 4 -20.49 2.81 5.97
N LEU A 5 -20.07 3.25 7.17
CA LEU A 5 -18.82 2.81 7.80
C LEU A 5 -18.80 1.28 7.98
N GLY A 6 -17.71 0.65 7.60
CA GLY A 6 -17.53 -0.80 7.63
C GLY A 6 -18.24 -1.57 6.51
N VAL A 7 -19.04 -0.89 5.69
CA VAL A 7 -19.74 -1.51 4.54
C VAL A 7 -19.22 -0.96 3.21
N THR A 8 -19.16 0.35 3.08
CA THR A 8 -18.66 1.05 1.89
C THR A 8 -17.63 2.13 2.21
N ASP A 9 -17.49 2.50 3.47
CA ASP A 9 -16.43 3.34 4.02
C ASP A 9 -15.54 2.46 4.89
N ILE A 10 -14.38 2.05 4.38
CA ILE A 10 -13.51 1.03 4.95
C ILE A 10 -12.20 1.67 5.43
N PRO A 11 -11.92 1.67 6.73
CA PRO A 11 -10.62 2.06 7.24
C PRO A 11 -9.60 0.93 6.99
N LEU A 12 -8.43 1.29 6.48
CA LEU A 12 -7.30 0.38 6.25
C LEU A 12 -6.06 0.91 6.98
N VAL A 13 -5.50 0.12 7.86
CA VAL A 13 -4.20 0.39 8.50
C VAL A 13 -3.19 -0.60 7.93
N ILE A 14 -2.25 -0.08 7.13
CA ILE A 14 -1.16 -0.87 6.56
C ILE A 14 0.04 -0.77 7.48
N GLN A 15 0.63 -1.90 7.86
CA GLN A 15 1.80 -1.97 8.74
C GLN A 15 2.74 -3.05 8.26
N ASP A 16 4.03 -2.86 8.46
CA ASP A 16 5.01 -3.93 8.34
C ASP A 16 5.51 -4.36 9.71
N ARG A 17 5.69 -5.67 9.90
CA ARG A 17 6.11 -6.29 11.16
C ARG A 17 7.07 -7.45 10.88
N SER A 18 7.92 -7.76 11.85
CA SER A 18 8.69 -9.00 11.88
C SER A 18 8.23 -9.85 13.06
N PHE A 19 8.25 -11.16 12.85
CA PHE A 19 7.90 -12.14 13.87
C PHE A 19 9.04 -13.13 14.04
N ASN A 20 9.31 -13.54 15.27
CA ASN A 20 10.27 -14.61 15.53
C ASN A 20 9.65 -15.97 15.20
N PHE A 21 10.46 -17.04 15.33
CA PHE A 21 10.04 -18.42 15.07
C PHE A 21 8.88 -18.90 15.98
N GLU A 22 8.62 -18.24 17.12
CA GLU A 22 7.48 -18.49 18.00
C GLU A 22 6.22 -17.69 17.61
N GLY A 23 6.28 -16.89 16.54
CA GLY A 23 5.18 -16.01 16.12
C GLY A 23 4.99 -14.77 16.97
N LYS A 24 5.97 -14.43 17.82
CA LYS A 24 5.95 -13.19 18.61
C LYS A 24 6.53 -12.03 17.81
N LEU A 25 5.95 -10.84 17.99
CA LEU A 25 6.48 -9.61 17.40
C LEU A 25 7.95 -9.43 17.79
N GLU A 26 8.80 -9.19 16.78
CA GLU A 26 10.20 -8.88 16.97
C GLU A 26 10.49 -7.48 16.40
N TYR A 27 11.06 -6.62 17.23
CA TYR A 27 11.56 -5.31 16.83
C TYR A 27 13.06 -5.26 17.10
N LYS A 28 13.84 -5.77 16.15
CA LYS A 28 15.29 -5.89 16.26
C LYS A 28 15.93 -5.18 15.09
N LEU A 29 16.61 -4.08 15.37
CA LEU A 29 17.22 -3.27 14.33
C LEU A 29 18.61 -3.80 13.98
N SER A 30 18.86 -4.06 12.69
CA SER A 30 20.19 -4.17 12.14
C SER A 30 20.90 -2.81 12.12
N ARG A 31 22.21 -2.76 11.86
CA ARG A 31 22.91 -1.47 11.71
C ARG A 31 22.33 -0.62 10.59
N ASP A 32 21.95 -1.22 9.49
CA ASP A 32 21.37 -0.53 8.35
C ASP A 32 19.97 0.01 8.68
N GLN A 33 19.16 -0.78 9.40
CA GLN A 33 17.85 -0.34 9.88
C GLN A 33 17.92 0.76 10.97
N MET A 34 19.02 0.86 11.72
CA MET A 34 19.22 1.99 12.64
C MET A 34 19.40 3.33 11.89
N VAL A 35 19.92 3.29 10.67
CA VAL A 35 20.11 4.48 9.83
C VAL A 35 18.89 4.77 8.98
N ALA A 36 18.35 3.73 8.36
CA ALA A 36 17.33 3.84 7.32
C ALA A 36 15.91 3.59 7.82
N GLY A 37 15.75 3.16 9.06
CA GLY A 37 14.46 2.81 9.67
C GLY A 37 14.14 1.32 9.60
N PHE A 38 13.20 0.89 10.42
CA PHE A 38 12.75 -0.49 10.49
C PHE A 38 11.87 -0.84 9.28
N LEU A 39 12.23 -1.93 8.60
CA LEU A 39 11.43 -2.55 7.56
C LEU A 39 11.10 -3.98 7.99
N GLY A 40 9.83 -4.23 8.28
CA GLY A 40 9.33 -5.55 8.66
C GLY A 40 9.23 -6.50 7.45
N GLU A 41 9.27 -7.78 7.70
CA GLU A 41 9.20 -8.83 6.66
C GLU A 41 7.76 -9.12 6.21
N GLU A 42 6.80 -8.99 7.13
CA GLU A 42 5.40 -9.25 6.86
C GLU A 42 4.59 -7.95 6.80
N ILE A 43 3.77 -7.82 5.77
CA ILE A 43 2.84 -6.70 5.64
C ILE A 43 1.48 -7.13 6.14
N LEU A 44 0.94 -6.33 7.06
CA LEU A 44 -0.40 -6.53 7.60
C LEU A 44 -1.31 -5.38 7.18
N VAL A 45 -2.54 -5.71 6.85
CA VAL A 45 -3.62 -4.74 6.70
C VAL A 45 -4.69 -5.07 7.74
N ASN A 46 -5.00 -4.11 8.60
CA ASN A 46 -5.88 -4.32 9.75
C ASN A 46 -5.47 -5.55 10.58
N LEU A 47 -4.17 -5.68 10.87
CA LEU A 47 -3.54 -6.77 11.64
C LEU A 47 -3.60 -8.16 10.98
N THR A 48 -3.97 -8.26 9.72
CA THR A 48 -4.07 -9.52 8.98
C THR A 48 -3.11 -9.51 7.78
N VAL A 49 -2.36 -10.60 7.59
CA VAL A 49 -1.48 -10.79 6.42
C VAL A 49 -2.35 -11.13 5.21
N ARG A 50 -2.20 -10.32 4.15
CA ARG A 50 -2.95 -10.49 2.89
C ARG A 50 -4.45 -10.74 3.10
N PRO A 51 -5.18 -9.85 3.80
CA PRO A 51 -6.61 -10.04 4.00
C PRO A 51 -7.38 -9.97 2.69
N TYR A 52 -8.55 -10.58 2.66
CA TYR A 52 -9.51 -10.40 1.60
C TYR A 52 -10.81 -9.78 2.13
N PHE A 53 -11.52 -9.11 1.26
CA PHE A 53 -12.81 -8.50 1.54
C PHE A 53 -13.80 -8.85 0.42
N ASP A 54 -14.96 -9.37 0.81
CA ASP A 54 -16.05 -9.65 -0.14
C ASP A 54 -16.73 -8.35 -0.56
N ALA A 55 -16.53 -7.97 -1.82
CA ALA A 55 -16.99 -6.71 -2.38
C ALA A 55 -18.17 -6.90 -3.33
N ALA A 56 -19.17 -6.03 -3.21
CA ALA A 56 -20.19 -5.86 -4.24
C ALA A 56 -19.72 -4.84 -5.29
N ARG A 57 -20.34 -4.84 -6.47
CA ARG A 57 -20.04 -3.88 -7.55
C ARG A 57 -20.65 -2.51 -7.23
N ARG A 58 -19.92 -1.71 -6.48
CA ARG A 58 -20.31 -0.35 -6.05
C ARG A 58 -19.09 0.51 -5.82
N ILE A 59 -19.28 1.76 -5.45
CA ILE A 59 -18.20 2.65 -5.03
C ILE A 59 -17.86 2.36 -3.57
N TYR A 60 -16.57 2.23 -3.28
CA TYR A 60 -16.02 2.14 -1.94
C TYR A 60 -15.14 3.34 -1.64
N ARG A 61 -15.20 3.81 -0.40
CA ARG A 61 -14.24 4.74 0.18
C ARG A 61 -13.27 3.96 1.04
N PHE A 62 -11.99 4.11 0.78
CA PHE A 62 -10.94 3.58 1.63
C PHE A 62 -10.21 4.73 2.32
N ARG A 63 -10.19 4.70 3.64
CA ARG A 63 -9.37 5.59 4.47
C ARG A 63 -8.12 4.86 4.88
N ILE A 64 -7.01 5.14 4.22
CA ILE A 64 -5.77 4.39 4.32
C ILE A 64 -4.81 5.15 5.24
N LEU A 65 -4.32 4.46 6.27
CA LEU A 65 -3.22 4.91 7.12
C LEU A 65 -2.01 4.01 6.86
N ASN A 66 -0.88 4.61 6.55
CA ASN A 66 0.39 3.91 6.63
C ASN A 66 0.89 3.95 8.09
N GLY A 67 0.70 2.85 8.82
CA GLY A 67 1.14 2.65 10.20
C GLY A 67 2.51 1.96 10.32
N SER A 68 3.28 1.88 9.23
CA SER A 68 4.66 1.39 9.24
C SER A 68 5.61 2.37 9.89
N ASN A 69 6.74 1.88 10.42
CA ASN A 69 7.72 2.73 11.08
C ASN A 69 8.51 3.59 10.08
N ALA A 70 8.92 3.00 8.95
CA ALA A 70 9.73 3.69 7.94
C ALA A 70 9.32 3.38 6.50
N ARG A 71 8.58 2.28 6.27
CA ARG A 71 8.22 1.86 4.91
C ARG A 71 7.25 2.83 4.27
N SER A 72 7.59 3.26 3.06
CA SER A 72 6.67 3.94 2.15
C SER A 72 6.04 2.92 1.19
N TYR A 73 4.87 3.22 0.67
CA TYR A 73 4.18 2.41 -0.32
C TYR A 73 3.81 3.24 -1.54
N ARG A 74 3.90 2.62 -2.72
CA ARG A 74 3.36 3.14 -3.98
C ARG A 74 2.07 2.39 -4.28
N LEU A 75 0.97 2.88 -3.72
CA LEU A 75 -0.31 2.20 -3.73
C LEU A 75 -0.98 2.24 -5.10
N ALA A 76 -1.52 1.11 -5.52
CA ALA A 76 -2.36 0.98 -6.71
C ALA A 76 -3.41 -0.11 -6.50
N PHE A 77 -4.56 0.01 -7.18
CA PHE A 77 -5.53 -1.08 -7.32
C PHE A 77 -5.32 -1.73 -8.67
N ALA A 78 -5.24 -3.05 -8.70
CA ALA A 78 -4.97 -3.82 -9.92
C ALA A 78 -5.94 -4.99 -10.07
N GLN A 79 -6.43 -5.22 -11.29
CA GLN A 79 -7.16 -6.41 -11.69
C GLN A 79 -6.38 -7.08 -12.81
N GLY A 80 -5.84 -8.26 -12.54
CA GLY A 80 -4.85 -8.88 -13.41
C GLY A 80 -3.63 -7.97 -13.64
N ALA A 81 -3.30 -7.71 -14.90
CA ALA A 81 -2.22 -6.81 -15.30
C ALA A 81 -2.65 -5.32 -15.38
N ARG A 82 -3.95 -5.04 -15.27
CA ARG A 82 -4.48 -3.68 -15.44
C ARG A 82 -4.51 -2.94 -14.11
N LEU A 83 -3.93 -1.73 -14.06
CA LEU A 83 -4.16 -0.78 -12.98
C LEU A 83 -5.52 -0.10 -13.17
N LEU A 84 -6.27 -0.01 -12.08
CA LEU A 84 -7.57 0.65 -12.04
C LEU A 84 -7.40 2.12 -11.70
N ASP A 85 -8.23 2.96 -12.32
CA ASP A 85 -8.36 4.34 -11.90
C ASP A 85 -9.11 4.41 -10.57
N TYR A 86 -8.67 5.29 -9.69
CA TYR A 86 -9.38 5.64 -8.46
C TYR A 86 -9.26 7.14 -8.20
N TYR A 87 -10.05 7.66 -7.27
CA TYR A 87 -10.07 9.08 -6.98
C TYR A 87 -9.47 9.35 -5.61
N LEU A 88 -8.40 10.12 -5.58
CA LEU A 88 -7.90 10.71 -4.34
C LEU A 88 -8.81 11.88 -3.97
N ILE A 89 -9.42 11.81 -2.78
CA ILE A 89 -10.37 12.81 -2.29
C ILE A 89 -9.88 13.53 -1.03
N GLY A 90 -8.84 13.00 -0.38
CA GLY A 90 -8.26 13.62 0.81
C GLY A 90 -6.88 13.08 1.16
N THR A 91 -6.16 13.85 1.95
CA THR A 91 -4.83 13.55 2.50
C THR A 91 -4.79 13.97 3.98
N ASP A 92 -3.60 14.03 4.58
CA ASP A 92 -3.39 14.47 5.97
C ASP A 92 -4.00 15.86 6.28
N GLY A 93 -4.05 16.75 5.29
CA GLY A 93 -4.60 18.09 5.43
C GLY A 93 -6.13 18.17 5.36
N GLY A 94 -6.81 17.05 5.08
CA GLY A 94 -8.25 16.96 4.91
C GLY A 94 -8.69 16.67 3.49
N LEU A 95 -9.92 17.02 3.15
CA LEU A 95 -10.47 16.79 1.81
C LEU A 95 -9.86 17.77 0.80
N LEU A 96 -9.65 17.28 -0.41
CA LEU A 96 -9.23 18.10 -1.55
C LEU A 96 -10.42 18.91 -2.07
N GLU A 97 -10.14 20.06 -2.68
CA GLU A 97 -11.18 20.88 -3.32
C GLU A 97 -11.92 20.12 -4.42
N GLN A 98 -11.19 19.26 -5.15
CA GLN A 98 -11.74 18.42 -6.19
C GLN A 98 -11.09 17.03 -6.14
N PRO A 99 -11.87 15.95 -6.36
CA PRO A 99 -11.31 14.62 -6.52
C PRO A 99 -10.29 14.56 -7.66
N GLN A 100 -9.15 13.95 -7.41
CA GLN A 100 -8.10 13.73 -8.42
C GLN A 100 -8.09 12.29 -8.87
N GLN A 101 -8.30 12.06 -10.16
CA GLN A 101 -8.21 10.72 -10.74
C GLN A 101 -6.75 10.31 -10.87
N VAL A 102 -6.40 9.18 -10.28
CA VAL A 102 -5.05 8.62 -10.24
C VAL A 102 -5.09 7.11 -10.45
N ARG A 103 -3.96 6.51 -10.79
CA ARG A 103 -3.77 5.05 -10.85
C ARG A 103 -2.85 4.53 -9.77
N GLU A 104 -2.06 5.43 -9.22
CA GLU A 104 -1.12 5.16 -8.16
C GLU A 104 -0.92 6.40 -7.28
N THR A 105 -0.56 6.19 -6.02
CA THR A 105 -0.28 7.27 -5.08
C THR A 105 0.75 6.81 -4.07
N PHE A 106 1.75 7.63 -3.80
CA PHE A 106 2.68 7.39 -2.71
C PHE A 106 2.05 7.71 -1.37
N ILE A 107 2.38 6.90 -0.35
CA ILE A 107 2.03 7.15 1.04
C ILE A 107 3.25 6.84 1.93
N GLY A 108 3.81 7.87 2.54
CA GLY A 108 4.90 7.76 3.50
C GLY A 108 4.41 7.28 4.87
N ALA A 109 5.36 6.95 5.76
CA ALA A 109 5.04 6.55 7.13
C ALA A 109 4.22 7.63 7.85
N ALA A 110 3.21 7.22 8.61
CA ALA A 110 2.24 8.04 9.34
C ALA A 110 1.30 8.90 8.46
N GLN A 111 1.42 8.87 7.12
CA GLN A 111 0.50 9.57 6.24
C GLN A 111 -0.84 8.84 6.08
N ARG A 112 -1.87 9.59 5.70
CA ARG A 112 -3.23 9.10 5.40
C ARG A 112 -3.63 9.51 4.00
N LEU A 113 -4.38 8.63 3.37
CA LEU A 113 -5.05 8.88 2.10
C LEU A 113 -6.53 8.54 2.23
N ASP A 114 -7.36 9.33 1.59
CA ASP A 114 -8.80 9.11 1.48
C ASP A 114 -9.12 8.96 0.00
N VAL A 115 -9.58 7.78 -0.39
CA VAL A 115 -9.74 7.43 -1.80
C VAL A 115 -11.10 6.80 -2.08
N LEU A 116 -11.64 7.04 -3.30
CA LEU A 116 -12.81 6.37 -3.83
C LEU A 116 -12.40 5.41 -4.94
N LEU A 117 -12.80 4.15 -4.82
CA LEU A 117 -12.64 3.13 -5.84
C LEU A 117 -14.02 2.73 -6.40
N ASP A 118 -14.22 2.89 -7.69
CA ASP A 118 -15.45 2.50 -8.37
C ASP A 118 -15.29 1.09 -8.96
N LEU A 119 -15.99 0.13 -8.35
CA LEU A 119 -15.99 -1.27 -8.77
C LEU A 119 -17.20 -1.65 -9.63
N ARG A 120 -18.06 -0.70 -10.02
CA ARG A 120 -19.27 -0.99 -10.81
C ARG A 120 -18.95 -1.54 -12.21
N GLU A 121 -17.80 -1.11 -12.75
CA GLU A 121 -17.32 -1.51 -14.08
C GLU A 121 -16.16 -2.52 -14.01
N ALA A 122 -15.88 -3.09 -12.83
CA ALA A 122 -14.86 -4.12 -12.72
C ALA A 122 -15.25 -5.35 -13.57
N SER A 123 -14.33 -5.85 -14.36
CA SER A 123 -14.59 -6.92 -15.33
C SER A 123 -14.53 -8.31 -14.69
N GLY A 124 -15.45 -9.20 -15.11
CA GLY A 124 -15.42 -10.60 -14.68
C GLY A 124 -15.48 -10.81 -13.15
N ASN A 125 -15.06 -11.98 -12.69
CA ASN A 125 -14.99 -12.35 -11.26
C ASN A 125 -13.54 -12.35 -10.73
N GLU A 126 -12.60 -11.82 -11.52
CA GLU A 126 -11.21 -11.71 -11.09
C GLU A 126 -11.08 -10.72 -9.92
N PRO A 127 -10.37 -11.09 -8.86
CA PRO A 127 -10.23 -10.20 -7.71
C PRO A 127 -9.46 -8.92 -8.05
N VAL A 128 -9.77 -7.85 -7.34
CA VAL A 128 -9.01 -6.59 -7.38
C VAL A 128 -8.05 -6.58 -6.21
N PHE A 129 -6.77 -6.42 -6.49
CA PHE A 129 -5.71 -6.36 -5.48
C PHE A 129 -5.34 -4.93 -5.15
N LEU A 130 -5.20 -4.62 -3.87
CA LEU A 130 -4.43 -3.47 -3.40
C LEU A 130 -2.96 -3.88 -3.39
N LYS A 131 -2.12 -3.16 -4.11
CA LYS A 131 -0.69 -3.44 -4.25
C LYS A 131 0.15 -2.22 -3.87
N SER A 132 1.37 -2.45 -3.43
CA SER A 132 2.45 -1.48 -3.53
C SER A 132 3.28 -1.82 -4.75
N LEU A 133 3.34 -0.92 -5.72
CA LEU A 133 4.16 -1.10 -6.92
C LEU A 133 5.64 -0.92 -6.56
N ALA A 134 6.52 -1.55 -7.33
CA ALA A 134 7.95 -1.39 -7.15
C ALA A 134 8.39 0.06 -7.42
N PHE A 135 9.32 0.55 -6.63
CA PHE A 135 9.96 1.85 -6.78
C PHE A 135 11.34 1.85 -6.11
N ASP A 136 12.18 2.81 -6.44
CA ASP A 136 13.44 3.04 -5.74
C ASP A 136 13.20 3.93 -4.50
N PRO A 137 13.26 3.39 -3.27
CA PRO A 137 12.97 4.14 -2.06
C PRO A 137 14.03 5.19 -1.74
N MET A 138 15.24 5.05 -2.25
CA MET A 138 16.35 5.95 -1.96
C MET A 138 16.51 7.04 -3.03
N HIS A 139 15.87 6.88 -4.18
CA HIS A 139 16.05 7.75 -5.35
C HIS A 139 17.53 8.02 -5.64
N ASN A 140 18.35 7.00 -5.41
CA ASN A 140 19.78 7.07 -5.59
C ASN A 140 20.08 6.99 -7.09
N GLU A 141 20.33 8.12 -7.70
CA GLU A 141 20.85 8.22 -9.06
C GLU A 141 22.28 7.64 -9.21
N SER A 142 22.88 7.17 -8.11
CA SER A 142 24.17 6.47 -8.16
C SER A 142 23.99 5.05 -8.71
N VAL A 143 23.71 4.99 -9.99
CA VAL A 143 24.02 3.83 -10.81
C VAL A 143 25.54 3.77 -10.91
N ASP A 144 26.14 2.67 -10.51
CA ASP A 144 27.54 2.41 -10.82
C ASP A 144 27.71 2.51 -12.35
N GLU A 145 28.34 3.58 -12.81
CA GLU A 145 28.54 3.87 -14.24
C GLU A 145 29.19 2.73 -15.02
N LYS A 146 29.88 1.80 -14.35
CA LYS A 146 30.56 0.67 -14.97
C LYS A 146 29.69 -0.59 -15.08
N SER A 147 28.72 -0.80 -14.20
CA SER A 147 27.90 -2.03 -14.17
C SER A 147 26.45 -1.82 -14.54
N GLY A 148 25.95 -0.59 -14.60
CA GLY A 148 24.53 -0.29 -14.80
C GLY A 148 23.61 -0.84 -13.70
N LYS A 149 24.18 -1.29 -12.58
CA LYS A 149 23.44 -1.82 -11.43
C LYS A 149 23.36 -0.79 -10.32
N PRO A 150 22.30 -0.82 -9.48
CA PRO A 150 22.23 0.01 -8.29
C PRO A 150 23.51 -0.12 -7.46
N ALA A 151 24.10 0.98 -7.02
CA ALA A 151 25.28 0.98 -6.18
C ALA A 151 25.04 0.11 -4.92
N ALA A 152 26.07 -0.62 -4.49
CA ALA A 152 26.01 -1.42 -3.28
C ALA A 152 25.67 -0.51 -2.08
N GLY A 153 24.48 -0.63 -1.54
CA GLY A 153 23.91 0.23 -0.47
C GLY A 153 22.45 0.61 -0.69
N ALA A 154 21.87 0.27 -1.84
CA ALA A 154 20.42 0.38 -2.02
C ALA A 154 19.74 -0.51 -0.97
N MET A 155 18.88 0.10 -0.14
CA MET A 155 18.12 -0.64 0.86
C MET A 155 17.21 -1.64 0.15
N GLN A 156 17.58 -2.92 0.26
CA GLN A 156 16.75 -4.01 -0.26
C GLN A 156 15.43 -4.06 0.50
N GLY A 157 14.32 -4.19 -0.21
CA GLY A 157 13.01 -4.52 0.33
C GLY A 157 12.06 -3.33 0.58
N GLY A 158 12.54 -2.08 0.62
CA GLY A 158 11.67 -0.93 0.91
C GLY A 158 10.72 -0.55 -0.20
N GLY A 159 11.07 -0.85 -1.45
CA GLY A 159 10.30 -0.50 -2.65
C GLY A 159 9.89 -1.70 -3.51
N ASP A 160 9.83 -2.92 -2.95
CA ASP A 160 9.44 -4.12 -3.69
C ASP A 160 7.94 -4.11 -4.06
N LEU A 161 7.60 -4.88 -5.10
CA LEU A 161 6.21 -5.16 -5.44
C LEU A 161 5.58 -6.01 -4.34
N LEU A 162 4.54 -5.50 -3.69
CA LEU A 162 3.84 -6.16 -2.60
C LEU A 162 2.34 -6.27 -2.88
N GLU A 163 1.74 -7.41 -2.57
CA GLU A 163 0.28 -7.58 -2.52
C GLU A 163 -0.17 -7.37 -1.08
N LEU A 164 -0.97 -6.33 -0.84
CA LEU A 164 -1.40 -5.91 0.49
C LEU A 164 -2.72 -6.56 0.91
N GLY A 165 -3.62 -6.77 -0.05
CA GLY A 165 -4.92 -7.38 0.18
C GLY A 165 -5.73 -7.47 -1.11
N SER A 166 -6.90 -8.12 -1.07
CA SER A 166 -7.75 -8.32 -2.24
C SER A 166 -9.24 -8.11 -1.98
N LEU A 167 -9.96 -7.69 -3.02
CA LEU A 167 -11.41 -7.51 -3.07
C LEU A 167 -11.97 -8.61 -3.97
N HIS A 168 -12.81 -9.48 -3.40
CA HIS A 168 -13.43 -10.58 -4.12
C HIS A 168 -14.89 -10.25 -4.41
N PHE A 169 -15.35 -10.48 -5.63
CA PHE A 169 -16.74 -10.23 -6.01
C PHE A 169 -17.65 -11.39 -5.64
N LYS A 170 -18.79 -11.05 -5.03
CA LYS A 170 -19.93 -11.95 -4.79
C LYS A 170 -20.99 -11.77 -5.85
#